data_838d2e12d5ff6ed552efddb6fb42e36a
#
_entry.id   838d2e12d5ff6ed552efddb6fb42e36a
#
_cell.length_a   1.000
_cell.length_b   1.000
_cell.length_c   1.000
_cell.angle_alpha   90.00
_cell.angle_beta   90.00
_cell.angle_gamma   90.00
#
_symmetry.space_group_name_H-M   'P 1'
#
loop_
_entity.id
_entity.type
_entity.pdbx_description
1 polymer ?
#
loop_
_entity_poly.entity_id
_entity_poly.type
_entity_poly.pdbx_seq_one_letter_code
_entity_poly.pdbx_strand_id
1 'polypeptide(L)'
;WGHQIPAWYDENGAVYVAASEEEAQEQAGPEAKLTRDEDVLDTWFSSALWPFSTLGWPETDQEDIKKALEKYYPGDVLITGFDIIFFWVARMMMMGIHFMGDVPFKDVYIHALVRDAKGQKMSKSKGNVMDPLELIDKYGADALRFTLTAMAAQGRDIKLAEERVD
;
A
#
# COMPACT_ATOMS: atom_id res chain seq x y z
N TRP A 1 -5.57 -9.75 -10.81
CA TRP A 1 -4.67 -9.72 -9.67
C TRP A 1 -5.08 -8.63 -8.70
N GLY A 2 -5.60 -8.99 -7.53
CA GLY A 2 -6.15 -8.09 -6.53
C GLY A 2 -7.38 -8.69 -5.84
N HIS A 3 -8.08 -7.89 -5.04
CA HIS A 3 -9.32 -8.29 -4.39
C HIS A 3 -10.48 -8.21 -5.38
N GLN A 4 -11.10 -9.33 -5.69
CA GLN A 4 -12.26 -9.37 -6.58
C GLN A 4 -13.42 -8.59 -5.97
N ILE A 5 -14.14 -7.85 -6.79
CA ILE A 5 -15.32 -7.08 -6.36
C ILE A 5 -16.39 -8.06 -5.83
N PRO A 6 -16.89 -7.88 -4.60
CA PRO A 6 -17.88 -8.77 -4.00
C PRO A 6 -19.30 -8.40 -4.46
N ALA A 7 -19.50 -8.34 -5.77
CA ALA A 7 -20.78 -8.00 -6.39
C ALA A 7 -21.24 -9.13 -7.32
N TRP A 8 -22.55 -9.36 -7.32
CA TRP A 8 -23.22 -10.38 -8.11
C TRP A 8 -24.39 -9.75 -8.86
N TYR A 9 -24.60 -10.14 -10.07
CA TYR A 9 -25.63 -9.57 -10.95
C TYR A 9 -26.60 -10.64 -11.38
N ASP A 10 -27.91 -10.33 -11.33
CA ASP A 10 -28.93 -11.19 -11.93
C ASP A 10 -29.13 -10.85 -13.42
N GLU A 11 -29.99 -11.63 -14.08
CA GLU A 11 -30.33 -11.47 -15.50
C GLU A 11 -31.01 -10.12 -15.81
N ASN A 12 -31.52 -9.41 -14.80
CA ASN A 12 -32.18 -8.11 -14.92
C ASN A 12 -31.22 -6.94 -14.61
N GLY A 13 -29.98 -7.25 -14.21
CA GLY A 13 -28.97 -6.27 -13.83
C GLY A 13 -29.11 -5.74 -12.40
N ALA A 14 -29.89 -6.41 -11.55
CA ALA A 14 -29.89 -6.10 -10.12
C ALA A 14 -28.57 -6.55 -9.48
N VAL A 15 -28.09 -5.78 -8.52
CA VAL A 15 -26.78 -5.98 -7.88
C VAL A 15 -26.95 -6.47 -6.45
N TYR A 16 -26.29 -7.55 -6.12
CA TYR A 16 -26.23 -8.14 -4.78
C TYR A 16 -24.78 -8.11 -4.28
N VAL A 17 -24.55 -7.51 -3.13
CA VAL A 17 -23.21 -7.44 -2.53
C VAL A 17 -23.08 -8.54 -1.50
N ALA A 18 -22.18 -9.49 -1.75
CA ALA A 18 -22.00 -10.67 -0.91
C ALA A 18 -20.57 -11.21 -1.04
N ALA A 19 -20.06 -11.79 0.05
CA ALA A 19 -18.73 -12.39 0.08
C ALA A 19 -18.69 -13.74 -0.66
N SER A 20 -19.82 -14.46 -0.70
CA SER A 20 -19.95 -15.76 -1.37
C SER A 20 -21.17 -15.81 -2.28
N GLU A 21 -21.20 -16.83 -3.15
CA GLU A 21 -22.34 -17.09 -4.03
C GLU A 21 -23.59 -17.48 -3.24
N GLU A 22 -23.42 -18.25 -2.17
CA GLU A 22 -24.52 -18.69 -1.31
C GLU A 22 -25.21 -17.49 -0.67
N GLU A 23 -24.43 -16.56 -0.12
CA GLU A 23 -24.96 -15.32 0.48
C GLU A 23 -25.67 -14.45 -0.58
N ALA A 24 -25.09 -14.34 -1.77
CA ALA A 24 -25.70 -13.61 -2.88
C ALA A 24 -27.03 -14.27 -3.31
N GLN A 25 -27.06 -15.61 -3.36
CA GLN A 25 -28.25 -16.37 -3.71
C GLN A 25 -29.39 -16.23 -2.67
N GLU A 26 -29.01 -16.15 -1.38
CA GLU A 26 -30.00 -15.89 -0.32
C GLU A 26 -30.65 -14.50 -0.48
N GLN A 27 -29.87 -13.49 -0.89
CA GLN A 27 -30.37 -12.14 -1.15
C GLN A 27 -31.25 -12.06 -2.40
N ALA A 28 -30.87 -12.76 -3.47
CA ALA A 28 -31.51 -12.69 -4.78
C ALA A 28 -32.74 -13.62 -4.88
N GLY A 29 -32.79 -14.68 -4.05
CA GLY A 29 -33.79 -15.75 -4.10
C GLY A 29 -33.31 -16.96 -4.91
N PRO A 30 -33.93 -18.14 -4.68
CA PRO A 30 -33.43 -19.44 -5.17
C PRO A 30 -33.45 -19.61 -6.70
N GLU A 31 -34.27 -18.84 -7.40
CA GLU A 31 -34.43 -18.95 -8.86
C GLU A 31 -33.52 -17.96 -9.64
N ALA A 32 -32.87 -17.04 -8.96
CA ALA A 32 -31.99 -16.04 -9.60
C ALA A 32 -30.72 -16.69 -10.15
N LYS A 33 -30.39 -16.40 -11.40
CA LYS A 33 -29.13 -16.78 -11.99
C LYS A 33 -28.13 -15.63 -11.79
N LEU A 34 -27.14 -15.88 -10.97
CA LEU A 34 -26.18 -14.89 -10.59
C LEU A 34 -24.87 -15.02 -11.37
N THR A 35 -24.30 -13.89 -11.73
CA THR A 35 -22.95 -13.78 -12.31
C THR A 35 -22.12 -12.85 -11.45
N ARG A 36 -20.97 -13.33 -10.99
CA ARG A 36 -20.05 -12.53 -10.20
C ARG A 36 -19.32 -11.51 -11.06
N ASP A 37 -19.07 -10.33 -10.50
CA ASP A 37 -18.20 -9.32 -11.13
C ASP A 37 -16.81 -9.89 -11.39
N GLU A 38 -16.29 -9.74 -12.61
CA GLU A 38 -15.00 -10.27 -13.03
C GLU A 38 -13.84 -9.33 -12.64
N ASP A 39 -14.13 -8.07 -12.34
CA ASP A 39 -13.16 -7.07 -12.00
C ASP A 39 -12.62 -7.20 -10.57
N VAL A 40 -11.50 -6.55 -10.33
CA VAL A 40 -10.86 -6.47 -9.03
C VAL A 40 -10.84 -5.01 -8.56
N LEU A 41 -10.82 -4.82 -7.25
CA LEU A 41 -10.64 -3.51 -6.64
C LEU A 41 -9.26 -2.94 -6.98
N ASP A 42 -9.16 -1.63 -7.07
CA ASP A 42 -7.91 -0.89 -7.26
C ASP A 42 -6.87 -1.29 -6.19
N THR A 43 -5.62 -1.42 -6.59
CA THR A 43 -4.49 -1.71 -5.69
C THR A 43 -4.42 -0.76 -4.50
N TRP A 44 -4.76 0.52 -4.72
CA TRP A 44 -4.78 1.52 -3.66
C TRP A 44 -5.89 1.33 -2.63
N PHE A 45 -6.96 0.62 -2.98
CA PHE A 45 -7.97 0.22 -1.99
C PHE A 45 -7.37 -0.74 -0.96
N SER A 46 -6.77 -1.84 -1.43
CA SER A 46 -6.15 -2.84 -0.55
C SER A 46 -5.03 -2.25 0.29
N SER A 47 -4.17 -1.41 -0.31
CA SER A 47 -3.07 -0.76 0.40
C SER A 47 -3.54 0.29 1.41
N ALA A 48 -4.73 0.84 1.24
CA ALA A 48 -5.33 1.76 2.21
C ALA A 48 -5.79 1.06 3.50
N LEU A 49 -6.04 -0.23 3.45
CA LEU A 49 -6.43 -1.04 4.62
C LEU A 49 -5.22 -1.53 5.42
N TRP A 50 -4.00 -1.40 4.88
CA TRP A 50 -2.79 -1.97 5.42
C TRP A 50 -2.57 -1.70 6.92
N PRO A 51 -2.79 -0.49 7.48
CA PRO A 51 -2.48 -0.20 8.87
C PRO A 51 -3.22 -1.07 9.90
N PHE A 52 -4.37 -1.62 9.54
CA PHE A 52 -5.21 -2.42 10.44
C PHE A 52 -5.53 -3.81 9.89
N SER A 53 -5.58 -4.02 8.58
CA SER A 53 -5.84 -5.35 8.01
C SER A 53 -4.68 -6.33 8.29
N THR A 54 -3.45 -5.86 8.34
CA THR A 54 -2.28 -6.69 8.70
C THR A 54 -2.25 -7.10 10.17
N LEU A 55 -3.05 -6.45 11.00
CA LEU A 55 -3.25 -6.80 12.41
C LEU A 55 -4.43 -7.76 12.63
N GLY A 56 -5.08 -8.19 11.54
CA GLY A 56 -6.14 -9.17 11.54
C GLY A 56 -7.57 -8.62 11.41
N TRP A 57 -7.75 -7.28 11.28
CA TRP A 57 -9.06 -6.72 10.97
C TRP A 57 -9.59 -7.33 9.64
N PRO A 58 -10.89 -7.68 9.50
CA PRO A 58 -12.02 -7.33 10.39
C PRO A 58 -12.35 -8.37 11.49
N GLU A 59 -11.54 -9.41 11.70
CA GLU A 59 -11.81 -10.52 12.63
C GLU A 59 -11.68 -10.09 14.13
N THR A 60 -12.35 -9.00 14.49
CA THR A 60 -12.19 -8.35 15.81
C THR A 60 -12.80 -9.12 16.98
N ASP A 61 -13.51 -10.22 16.72
CA ASP A 61 -14.02 -11.12 17.76
C ASP A 61 -12.94 -12.01 18.40
N GLN A 62 -11.78 -12.12 17.74
CA GLN A 62 -10.64 -12.87 18.23
C GLN A 62 -9.82 -12.00 19.20
N GLU A 63 -9.57 -12.50 20.40
CA GLU A 63 -8.94 -11.74 21.49
C GLU A 63 -7.49 -11.31 21.20
N ASP A 64 -6.74 -12.11 20.45
CA ASP A 64 -5.37 -11.80 20.01
C ASP A 64 -5.34 -10.68 18.97
N ILE A 65 -6.29 -10.68 18.02
CA ILE A 65 -6.45 -9.62 17.03
C ILE A 65 -6.84 -8.30 17.71
N LYS A 66 -7.80 -8.37 18.63
CA LYS A 66 -8.21 -7.20 19.42
C LYS A 66 -7.02 -6.58 20.17
N LYS A 67 -6.23 -7.41 20.86
CA LYS A 67 -5.01 -6.96 21.55
C LYS A 67 -3.96 -6.39 20.58
N ALA A 68 -3.80 -6.97 19.40
CA ALA A 68 -2.88 -6.46 18.40
C ALA A 68 -3.32 -5.07 17.89
N LEU A 69 -4.60 -4.90 17.60
CA LEU A 69 -5.16 -3.62 17.19
C LEU A 69 -5.02 -2.57 18.29
N GLU A 70 -5.40 -2.89 19.53
CA GLU A 70 -5.27 -1.97 20.69
C GLU A 70 -3.82 -1.53 20.94
N LYS A 71 -2.86 -2.40 20.64
CA LYS A 71 -1.44 -2.14 20.89
C LYS A 71 -0.73 -1.40 19.76
N TYR A 72 -1.07 -1.72 18.51
CA TYR A 72 -0.30 -1.29 17.35
C TYR A 72 -1.03 -0.32 16.42
N TYR A 73 -2.31 -0.06 16.67
CA TYR A 73 -3.09 0.94 15.94
C TYR A 73 -3.54 2.06 16.90
N PRO A 74 -3.33 3.33 16.59
CA PRO A 74 -2.55 3.89 15.47
C PRO A 74 -1.05 3.57 15.55
N GLY A 75 -0.40 3.45 14.39
CA GLY A 75 1.06 3.38 14.31
C GLY A 75 1.71 4.71 14.73
N ASP A 76 2.96 4.66 15.16
CA ASP A 76 3.67 5.88 15.59
C ASP A 76 4.12 6.70 14.40
N VAL A 77 4.74 6.08 13.40
CA VAL A 77 5.35 6.77 12.26
C VAL A 77 5.08 6.03 10.95
N LEU A 78 4.66 6.75 9.91
CA LEU A 78 4.69 6.30 8.52
C LEU A 78 5.85 6.98 7.79
N ILE A 79 6.67 6.20 7.07
CA ILE A 79 7.73 6.71 6.21
C ILE A 79 7.32 6.49 4.76
N THR A 80 7.26 7.55 3.95
CA THR A 80 6.76 7.52 2.58
C THR A 80 7.45 8.52 1.67
N GLY A 81 7.35 8.30 0.35
CA GLY A 81 7.67 9.31 -0.65
C GLY A 81 6.52 10.32 -0.82
N PHE A 82 6.84 11.52 -1.26
CA PHE A 82 5.83 12.57 -1.50
C PHE A 82 4.90 12.23 -2.67
N ASP A 83 5.36 11.43 -3.61
CA ASP A 83 4.64 11.07 -4.83
C ASP A 83 3.41 10.19 -4.59
N ILE A 84 3.34 9.51 -3.44
CA ILE A 84 2.21 8.68 -3.04
C ILE A 84 1.43 9.19 -1.82
N ILE A 85 1.66 10.42 -1.39
CA ILE A 85 0.89 11.02 -0.28
C ILE A 85 -0.61 10.95 -0.58
N PHE A 86 -1.03 11.38 -1.76
CA PHE A 86 -2.44 11.39 -2.14
C PHE A 86 -2.98 9.97 -2.37
N PHE A 87 -2.22 9.14 -3.06
CA PHE A 87 -2.68 7.79 -3.45
C PHE A 87 -2.67 6.81 -2.28
N TRP A 88 -1.75 6.95 -1.35
CA TRP A 88 -1.57 6.00 -0.25
C TRP A 88 -1.89 6.60 1.12
N VAL A 89 -1.22 7.66 1.52
CA VAL A 89 -1.38 8.23 2.87
C VAL A 89 -2.80 8.74 3.10
N ALA A 90 -3.31 9.57 2.20
CA ALA A 90 -4.67 10.12 2.32
C ALA A 90 -5.73 9.01 2.33
N ARG A 91 -5.56 7.96 1.51
CA ARG A 91 -6.49 6.83 1.49
C ARG A 91 -6.43 6.00 2.77
N MET A 92 -5.24 5.76 3.34
CA MET A 92 -5.12 5.11 4.65
C MET A 92 -5.80 5.94 5.76
N MET A 93 -5.65 7.26 5.72
CA MET A 93 -6.34 8.16 6.66
C MET A 93 -7.86 8.07 6.52
N MET A 94 -8.38 8.10 5.30
CA MET A 94 -9.83 7.97 5.05
C MET A 94 -10.37 6.63 5.56
N MET A 95 -9.72 5.53 5.23
CA MET A 95 -10.14 4.19 5.65
C MET A 95 -9.96 3.99 7.17
N GLY A 96 -8.85 4.47 7.74
CA GLY A 96 -8.61 4.40 9.18
C GLY A 96 -9.67 5.15 9.97
N ILE A 97 -9.99 6.38 9.60
CA ILE A 97 -11.05 7.15 10.25
C ILE A 97 -12.42 6.47 10.08
N HIS A 98 -12.70 5.92 8.89
CA HIS A 98 -13.99 5.29 8.61
C HIS A 98 -14.18 3.98 9.39
N PHE A 99 -13.18 3.08 9.38
CA PHE A 99 -13.31 1.74 9.96
C PHE A 99 -12.86 1.65 11.41
N MET A 100 -11.84 2.43 11.79
CA MET A 100 -11.21 2.33 13.11
C MET A 100 -11.55 3.52 14.02
N GLY A 101 -12.14 4.59 13.47
CA GLY A 101 -12.52 5.78 14.22
C GLY A 101 -11.37 6.72 14.58
N ASP A 102 -10.14 6.43 14.10
CA ASP A 102 -8.95 7.23 14.39
C ASP A 102 -8.00 7.26 13.17
N VAL A 103 -7.09 8.24 13.16
CA VAL A 103 -6.04 8.34 12.14
C VAL A 103 -5.04 7.19 12.28
N PRO A 104 -4.53 6.63 11.17
CA PRO A 104 -3.68 5.44 11.22
C PRO A 104 -2.25 5.69 11.73
N PHE A 105 -1.77 6.94 11.73
CA PHE A 105 -0.41 7.31 12.12
C PHE A 105 -0.39 8.65 12.85
N LYS A 106 0.51 8.78 13.84
CA LYS A 106 0.74 10.03 14.57
C LYS A 106 1.61 10.99 13.75
N ASP A 107 2.65 10.44 13.11
CA ASP A 107 3.59 11.19 12.31
C ASP A 107 3.74 10.60 10.91
N VAL A 108 3.93 11.46 9.91
CA VAL A 108 4.25 11.05 8.53
C VAL A 108 5.59 11.67 8.14
N TYR A 109 6.61 10.83 8.02
CA TYR A 109 7.92 11.26 7.55
C TYR A 109 8.04 11.09 6.04
N ILE A 110 8.24 12.20 5.33
CA ILE A 110 8.36 12.22 3.87
C ILE A 110 9.83 12.19 3.51
N HIS A 111 10.30 11.06 2.96
CA HIS A 111 11.67 10.88 2.53
C HIS A 111 11.95 11.44 1.13
N ALA A 112 13.24 11.69 0.86
CA ALA A 112 13.71 12.03 -0.48
C ALA A 112 13.56 10.86 -1.47
N LEU A 113 13.38 11.18 -2.76
CA LEU A 113 13.44 10.19 -3.83
C LEU A 113 14.86 10.12 -4.41
N VAL A 114 15.29 8.90 -4.73
CA VAL A 114 16.57 8.67 -5.43
C VAL A 114 16.36 8.83 -6.92
N ARG A 115 17.16 9.70 -7.53
CA ARG A 115 17.17 9.98 -8.97
C ARG A 115 18.54 9.68 -9.55
N ASP A 116 18.62 9.57 -10.87
CA ASP A 116 19.92 9.42 -11.54
C ASP A 116 20.82 10.65 -11.34
N ALA A 117 22.08 10.58 -11.80
CA ALA A 117 23.05 11.65 -11.69
C ALA A 117 22.58 12.98 -12.33
N LYS A 118 21.70 12.90 -13.33
CA LYS A 118 21.09 14.07 -14.01
C LYS A 118 19.83 14.57 -13.32
N GLY A 119 19.36 13.92 -12.24
CA GLY A 119 18.13 14.25 -11.52
C GLY A 119 16.86 13.74 -12.18
N GLN A 120 16.97 12.80 -13.11
CA GLN A 120 15.81 12.19 -13.77
C GLN A 120 15.28 11.03 -12.93
N LYS A 121 13.96 10.81 -12.99
CA LYS A 121 13.35 9.61 -12.41
C LYS A 121 13.90 8.36 -13.09
N MET A 122 14.38 7.42 -12.29
CA MET A 122 14.86 6.14 -12.80
C MET A 122 13.71 5.29 -13.31
N SER A 123 13.88 4.67 -14.46
CA SER A 123 12.94 3.69 -15.02
C SER A 123 13.64 2.68 -15.91
N LYS A 124 13.14 1.45 -15.93
CA LYS A 124 13.68 0.39 -16.79
C LYS A 124 13.63 0.77 -18.27
N SER A 125 12.56 1.47 -18.70
CA SER A 125 12.39 1.91 -20.08
C SER A 125 13.40 2.97 -20.52
N LYS A 126 13.95 3.75 -19.58
CA LYS A 126 15.01 4.75 -19.84
C LYS A 126 16.43 4.19 -19.74
N GLY A 127 16.58 2.98 -19.20
CA GLY A 127 17.89 2.36 -18.98
C GLY A 127 18.78 3.08 -17.97
N ASN A 128 18.21 3.91 -17.09
CA ASN A 128 18.93 4.70 -16.09
C ASN A 128 18.71 4.22 -14.66
N VAL A 129 18.27 2.97 -14.51
CA VAL A 129 18.12 2.32 -13.19
C VAL A 129 19.47 1.89 -12.68
N MET A 130 19.79 2.27 -11.44
CA MET A 130 20.92 1.74 -10.69
C MET A 130 20.39 0.65 -9.77
N ASP A 131 20.81 -0.60 -9.99
CA ASP A 131 20.43 -1.71 -9.13
C ASP A 131 21.22 -1.62 -7.81
N PRO A 132 20.56 -1.49 -6.65
CA PRO A 132 21.25 -1.44 -5.38
C PRO A 132 22.03 -2.71 -5.07
N LEU A 133 21.64 -3.87 -5.60
CA LEU A 133 22.39 -5.13 -5.39
C LEU A 133 23.72 -5.10 -6.12
N GLU A 134 23.80 -4.57 -7.35
CA GLU A 134 25.06 -4.41 -8.08
C GLU A 134 26.02 -3.47 -7.34
N LEU A 135 25.49 -2.37 -6.76
CA LEU A 135 26.28 -1.46 -5.94
C LEU A 135 26.78 -2.12 -4.65
N ILE A 136 25.94 -2.93 -4.01
CA ILE A 136 26.30 -3.68 -2.80
C ILE A 136 27.38 -4.71 -3.10
N ASP A 137 27.28 -5.42 -4.20
CA ASP A 137 28.26 -6.43 -4.59
C ASP A 137 29.61 -5.79 -4.90
N LYS A 138 29.62 -4.60 -5.48
CA LYS A 138 30.85 -3.87 -5.87
C LYS A 138 31.51 -3.11 -4.72
N TYR A 139 30.73 -2.40 -3.90
CA TYR A 139 31.23 -1.45 -2.90
C TYR A 139 30.92 -1.85 -1.45
N GLY A 140 30.03 -2.81 -1.26
CA GLY A 140 29.54 -3.22 0.05
C GLY A 140 28.26 -2.48 0.48
N ALA A 141 27.47 -3.15 1.31
CA ALA A 141 26.20 -2.62 1.80
C ALA A 141 26.38 -1.36 2.64
N ASP A 142 27.44 -1.28 3.43
CA ASP A 142 27.69 -0.15 4.31
C ASP A 142 28.07 1.12 3.52
N ALA A 143 28.81 1.00 2.41
CA ALA A 143 29.11 2.11 1.52
C ALA A 143 27.84 2.71 0.92
N LEU A 144 26.95 1.88 0.38
CA LEU A 144 25.66 2.35 -0.16
C LEU A 144 24.79 3.01 0.92
N ARG A 145 24.65 2.39 2.09
CA ARG A 145 23.85 2.91 3.20
C ARG A 145 24.39 4.23 3.71
N PHE A 146 25.71 4.34 3.88
CA PHE A 146 26.37 5.56 4.29
C PHE A 146 26.14 6.69 3.28
N THR A 147 26.33 6.39 2.00
CA THR A 147 26.13 7.36 0.91
C THR A 147 24.71 7.92 0.90
N LEU A 148 23.70 7.03 0.92
CA LEU A 148 22.29 7.45 0.94
C LEU A 148 21.97 8.28 2.19
N THR A 149 22.49 7.89 3.35
CA THR A 149 22.28 8.62 4.61
C THR A 149 22.97 9.99 4.60
N ALA A 150 24.20 10.06 4.11
CA ALA A 150 24.95 11.30 4.02
C ALA A 150 24.36 12.30 3.01
N MET A 151 23.73 11.79 1.95
CA MET A 151 23.06 12.60 0.93
C MET A 151 21.59 12.93 1.26
N ALA A 152 21.00 12.27 2.25
CA ALA A 152 19.63 12.51 2.65
C ALA A 152 19.49 13.92 3.23
N ALA A 153 18.65 14.73 2.59
CA ALA A 153 18.26 16.05 3.09
C ALA A 153 16.74 16.17 2.99
N GLN A 154 16.11 16.69 4.03
CA GLN A 154 14.69 16.88 4.05
C GLN A 154 14.22 17.77 2.88
N GLY A 155 13.23 17.29 2.13
CA GLY A 155 12.62 18.02 1.02
C GLY A 155 13.45 18.11 -0.27
N ARG A 156 14.51 17.32 -0.41
CA ARG A 156 15.34 17.29 -1.63
C ARG A 156 15.56 15.87 -2.12
N ASP A 157 15.42 15.67 -3.43
CA ASP A 157 15.75 14.41 -4.08
C ASP A 157 17.25 14.13 -4.05
N ILE A 158 17.63 12.87 -3.92
CA ILE A 158 19.01 12.41 -3.95
C ILE A 158 19.40 12.13 -5.40
N LYS A 159 20.39 12.87 -5.91
CA LYS A 159 21.02 12.57 -7.21
C LYS A 159 22.14 11.57 -6.99
N LEU A 160 21.82 10.30 -7.21
CA LEU A 160 22.78 9.22 -7.02
C LEU A 160 23.60 8.99 -8.29
N ALA A 161 24.91 9.00 -8.15
CA ALA A 161 25.88 8.58 -9.15
C ALA A 161 26.74 7.49 -8.52
N GLU A 162 27.23 6.55 -9.31
CA GLU A 162 28.02 5.41 -8.83
C GLU A 162 29.29 5.86 -8.11
N GLU A 163 29.94 6.91 -8.62
CA GLU A 163 31.14 7.50 -8.05
C GLU A 163 30.93 8.14 -6.65
N ARG A 164 29.67 8.21 -6.20
CA ARG A 164 29.34 8.68 -4.85
C ARG A 164 29.32 7.56 -3.83
N VAL A 165 29.25 6.32 -4.29
CA VAL A 165 29.22 5.12 -3.45
C VAL A 165 30.64 4.58 -3.23
N ASP A 166 31.56 4.85 -4.17
CA ASP A 166 32.98 4.55 -4.07
C ASP A 166 33.67 5.44 -2.97
#